data_59f973961cb4e79af0e0f9be70634357
#
_entry.id   59f973961cb4e79af0e0f9be70634357
#
_cell.length_a   1.000
_cell.length_b   1.000
_cell.length_c   1.000
_cell.angle_alpha   90.00
_cell.angle_beta   90.00
_cell.angle_gamma   90.00
#
_symmetry.space_group_name_H-M   'P 1'
#
loop_
_entity.id
_entity.type
_entity.pdbx_description
1 polymer ?
#
loop_
_entity_poly.entity_id
_entity_poly.type
_entity_poly.pdbx_seq_one_letter_code
_entity_poly.pdbx_strand_id
1 'polypeptide(L)'
;MRGSSVVVGLALAVAAGVMAGGVTAVARAEPAAVWGAAAHVVAPVVAPRPAAQPAVAPAPAPAAPRPAPAAPPAPPAKPAAPAKPAGVPCAATVRACIDLAHNKAWLLRGGVVEYGPVPITSGRSGYRTPVGTFRVLSKERVHLSRAFDNAPMPYSVFFIPGIAFHQGSLSVTSHGCIHLSKAAAIRFYGSLARGDVVQAVR
;
A
#
# COMPACT_ATOMS: atom_id res chain seq x y z
N MET A 1 1.88 -44.43 -53.42
CA MET A 1 0.76 -43.58 -53.90
C MET A 1 1.08 -42.11 -53.57
N ARG A 2 1.22 -41.31 -54.59
CA ARG A 2 1.70 -39.93 -54.51
C ARG A 2 0.47 -39.03 -54.25
N GLY A 3 0.56 -38.14 -53.25
CA GLY A 3 -0.46 -37.14 -52.95
C GLY A 3 0.15 -35.73 -52.94
N SER A 4 -0.26 -34.94 -53.89
CA SER A 4 0.29 -33.63 -54.24
C SER A 4 -0.02 -32.55 -53.24
N SER A 5 1.00 -31.71 -52.99
CA SER A 5 0.89 -30.44 -52.29
C SER A 5 0.19 -29.39 -53.17
N VAL A 6 -0.79 -28.72 -52.61
CA VAL A 6 -1.35 -27.48 -53.19
C VAL A 6 -0.91 -26.29 -52.33
N VAL A 7 -0.07 -25.45 -52.91
CA VAL A 7 0.32 -24.15 -52.38
C VAL A 7 -0.64 -23.12 -52.90
N VAL A 8 -1.44 -22.53 -52.06
CA VAL A 8 -2.28 -21.35 -52.37
C VAL A 8 -1.54 -20.12 -51.87
N GLY A 9 -0.98 -19.39 -52.80
CA GLY A 9 -0.42 -18.06 -52.55
C GLY A 9 -1.53 -17.02 -52.49
N LEU A 10 -1.58 -16.25 -51.39
CA LEU A 10 -2.45 -15.10 -51.28
C LEU A 10 -1.61 -13.84 -51.37
N ALA A 11 -1.81 -13.06 -52.44
CA ALA A 11 -1.16 -11.80 -52.68
C ALA A 11 -1.76 -10.71 -51.76
N LEU A 12 -0.91 -10.00 -50.99
CA LEU A 12 -1.31 -8.80 -50.27
C LEU A 12 -1.17 -7.59 -51.19
N ALA A 13 -2.28 -6.90 -51.45
CA ALA A 13 -2.33 -5.58 -52.03
C ALA A 13 -2.04 -4.53 -50.96
N VAL A 14 -0.95 -3.77 -51.16
CA VAL A 14 -0.62 -2.59 -50.34
C VAL A 14 -1.38 -1.40 -50.92
N ALA A 15 -2.35 -0.88 -50.18
CA ALA A 15 -2.99 0.41 -50.47
C ALA A 15 -2.29 1.49 -49.65
N ALA A 16 -1.48 2.31 -50.29
CA ALA A 16 -0.93 3.54 -49.72
C ALA A 16 -2.01 4.63 -49.71
N GLY A 17 -2.55 4.93 -48.54
CA GLY A 17 -3.42 6.06 -48.26
C GLY A 17 -2.62 7.23 -47.68
N VAL A 18 -2.30 8.23 -48.54
CA VAL A 18 -1.79 9.54 -48.10
C VAL A 18 -2.99 10.35 -47.60
N MET A 19 -3.06 10.63 -46.31
CA MET A 19 -3.96 11.63 -45.75
C MET A 19 -3.14 12.82 -45.24
N ALA A 20 -3.14 13.89 -46.04
CA ALA A 20 -2.79 15.22 -45.58
C ALA A 20 -3.96 15.78 -44.77
N GLY A 21 -3.71 16.16 -43.55
CA GLY A 21 -4.74 16.70 -42.64
C GLY A 21 -4.16 17.56 -41.54
N GLY A 22 -4.09 18.86 -41.79
CA GLY A 22 -4.41 19.97 -40.92
C GLY A 22 -3.74 20.01 -39.52
N VAL A 23 -2.68 20.82 -39.42
CA VAL A 23 -2.15 21.33 -38.15
C VAL A 23 -3.12 22.41 -37.63
N THR A 24 -4.02 22.09 -36.74
CA THR A 24 -4.75 23.10 -35.95
C THR A 24 -3.89 23.52 -34.75
N ALA A 25 -3.33 24.72 -34.84
CA ALA A 25 -2.67 25.39 -33.73
C ALA A 25 -3.71 25.71 -32.65
N VAL A 26 -3.63 25.04 -31.50
CA VAL A 26 -4.37 25.42 -30.30
C VAL A 26 -3.60 26.53 -29.62
N ALA A 27 -4.10 27.75 -29.69
CA ALA A 27 -3.61 28.91 -28.98
C ALA A 27 -3.70 28.66 -27.46
N ARG A 28 -2.54 28.64 -26.80
CA ARG A 28 -2.49 28.72 -25.33
C ARG A 28 -2.86 30.14 -24.91
N ALA A 29 -3.97 30.26 -24.21
CA ALA A 29 -4.29 31.45 -23.45
C ALA A 29 -3.47 31.44 -22.15
N GLU A 30 -2.54 32.39 -22.01
CA GLU A 30 -1.86 32.66 -20.75
C GLU A 30 -2.86 33.36 -19.79
N PRO A 31 -2.96 32.93 -18.52
CA PRO A 31 -3.71 33.70 -17.54
C PRO A 31 -2.88 34.93 -17.12
N ALA A 32 -3.45 36.11 -17.33
CA ALA A 32 -2.91 37.37 -16.85
C ALA A 32 -2.70 37.35 -15.33
N ALA A 33 -1.50 37.65 -14.91
CA ALA A 33 -1.15 37.86 -13.51
C ALA A 33 -1.88 39.10 -12.99
N VAL A 34 -2.86 38.92 -12.12
CA VAL A 34 -3.52 40.00 -11.38
C VAL A 34 -2.63 40.35 -10.19
N TRP A 35 -1.91 41.46 -10.30
CA TRP A 35 -1.18 42.03 -9.18
C TRP A 35 -2.20 42.64 -8.20
N GLY A 36 -2.50 41.90 -7.14
CA GLY A 36 -3.27 42.41 -6.01
C GLY A 36 -2.45 43.42 -5.19
N ALA A 37 -2.93 44.63 -5.11
CA ALA A 37 -2.36 45.68 -4.32
C ALA A 37 -2.32 45.29 -2.83
N ALA A 38 -1.13 45.34 -2.23
CA ALA A 38 -0.93 45.16 -0.81
C ALA A 38 -1.57 46.37 -0.05
N ALA A 39 -2.67 46.13 0.62
CA ALA A 39 -3.23 47.06 1.59
C ALA A 39 -2.34 47.04 2.84
N HIS A 40 -1.68 48.16 3.11
CA HIS A 40 -0.98 48.38 4.36
C HIS A 40 -1.99 48.54 5.48
N VAL A 41 -2.14 47.51 6.32
CA VAL A 41 -2.89 47.60 7.56
C VAL A 41 -2.00 48.29 8.58
N VAL A 42 -2.31 49.55 8.87
CA VAL A 42 -1.69 50.32 9.96
C VAL A 42 -2.20 49.73 11.27
N ALA A 43 -1.32 49.11 12.03
CA ALA A 43 -1.63 48.64 13.36
C ALA A 43 -1.81 49.85 14.32
N PRO A 44 -2.84 49.86 15.19
CA PRO A 44 -3.00 50.90 16.20
C PRO A 44 -1.87 50.80 17.25
N VAL A 45 -1.20 51.92 17.47
CA VAL A 45 -0.25 52.10 18.57
C VAL A 45 -0.99 52.05 19.88
N VAL A 46 -0.79 50.97 20.63
CA VAL A 46 -1.30 50.85 21.99
C VAL A 46 -0.41 51.69 22.93
N ALA A 47 -0.98 52.71 23.54
CA ALA A 47 -0.29 53.54 24.53
C ALA A 47 0.12 52.71 25.76
N PRO A 48 1.30 52.98 26.37
CA PRO A 48 1.74 52.24 27.54
C PRO A 48 0.85 52.52 28.74
N ARG A 49 0.36 51.45 29.36
CA ARG A 49 -0.42 51.46 30.58
C ARG A 49 0.47 51.84 31.76
N PRO A 50 0.03 52.70 32.68
CA PRO A 50 0.82 53.06 33.87
C PRO A 50 1.11 51.82 34.73
N ALA A 51 2.35 51.73 35.21
CA ALA A 51 2.77 50.66 36.08
C ALA A 51 1.99 50.72 37.43
N ALA A 52 1.31 49.64 37.75
CA ALA A 52 0.69 49.45 39.04
C ALA A 52 1.79 49.26 40.10
N GLN A 53 1.69 50.02 41.20
CA GLN A 53 2.57 49.90 42.36
C GLN A 53 2.46 48.50 42.98
N PRO A 54 3.54 47.91 43.46
CA PRO A 54 3.48 46.60 44.12
C PRO A 54 2.77 46.70 45.46
N ALA A 55 1.66 45.97 45.60
CA ALA A 55 1.00 45.78 46.87
C ALA A 55 1.90 44.92 47.77
N VAL A 56 2.17 45.39 48.99
CA VAL A 56 2.90 44.66 50.00
C VAL A 56 2.12 43.43 50.41
N ALA A 57 2.69 42.25 50.13
CA ALA A 57 2.08 40.97 50.45
C ALA A 57 2.12 40.75 51.99
N PRO A 58 1.05 40.23 52.62
CA PRO A 58 1.08 39.80 54.00
C PRO A 58 2.00 38.58 54.16
N ALA A 59 2.68 38.52 55.35
CA ALA A 59 3.59 37.43 55.66
C ALA A 59 2.93 36.06 55.62
N PRO A 60 3.66 34.99 55.15
CA PRO A 60 3.09 33.68 55.02
C PRO A 60 2.81 33.03 56.40
N ALA A 61 1.61 32.48 56.57
CA ALA A 61 1.23 31.64 57.68
C ALA A 61 2.08 30.34 57.73
N PRO A 62 2.29 29.71 58.91
CA PRO A 62 3.05 28.49 59.02
C PRO A 62 2.45 27.36 58.14
N ALA A 63 3.30 26.76 57.29
CA ALA A 63 2.87 25.70 56.39
C ALA A 63 2.49 24.42 57.17
N ALA A 64 1.29 23.93 56.90
CA ALA A 64 0.85 22.62 57.37
C ALA A 64 1.75 21.51 56.75
N PRO A 65 1.93 20.35 57.43
CA PRO A 65 2.79 19.25 56.95
C PRO A 65 2.32 18.78 55.58
N ARG A 66 3.21 18.80 54.61
CA ARG A 66 2.95 18.31 53.24
C ARG A 66 2.73 16.81 53.27
N PRO A 67 1.59 16.27 52.72
CA PRO A 67 1.43 14.83 52.57
C PRO A 67 2.58 14.24 51.77
N ALA A 68 3.05 13.07 52.15
CA ALA A 68 4.07 12.34 51.40
C ALA A 68 3.68 12.11 49.93
N PRO A 69 4.63 12.20 48.97
CA PRO A 69 4.33 11.93 47.58
C PRO A 69 3.75 10.53 47.39
N ALA A 70 2.59 10.44 46.79
CA ALA A 70 2.02 9.16 46.36
C ALA A 70 2.99 8.48 45.39
N ALA A 71 3.21 7.17 45.56
CA ALA A 71 4.06 6.38 44.67
C ALA A 71 3.58 6.52 43.23
N PRO A 72 4.50 6.57 42.21
CA PRO A 72 4.13 6.66 40.83
C PRO A 72 3.23 5.48 40.43
N PRO A 73 2.16 5.71 39.61
CA PRO A 73 1.37 4.61 39.12
C PRO A 73 2.23 3.64 38.29
N ALA A 74 2.02 2.34 38.51
CA ALA A 74 2.71 1.29 37.76
C ALA A 74 2.54 1.49 36.24
N PRO A 75 3.58 1.23 35.42
CA PRO A 75 3.46 1.35 33.98
C PRO A 75 2.29 0.50 33.47
N PRO A 76 1.51 0.97 32.47
CA PRO A 76 0.43 0.18 31.90
C PRO A 76 0.95 -1.14 31.37
N ALA A 77 0.31 -2.25 31.76
CA ALA A 77 0.66 -3.59 31.30
C ALA A 77 0.63 -3.62 29.76
N LYS A 78 1.71 -4.13 29.16
CA LYS A 78 1.81 -4.31 27.70
C LYS A 78 0.62 -5.15 27.24
N PRO A 79 -0.16 -4.71 26.22
CA PRO A 79 -1.28 -5.48 25.73
C PRO A 79 -0.87 -6.90 25.39
N ALA A 80 -1.62 -7.90 25.84
CA ALA A 80 -1.38 -9.30 25.50
C ALA A 80 -1.37 -9.48 23.97
N ALA A 81 -0.41 -10.23 23.44
CA ALA A 81 -0.36 -10.53 22.01
C ALA A 81 -1.64 -11.26 21.60
N PRO A 82 -2.24 -10.92 20.43
CA PRO A 82 -3.46 -11.56 19.96
C PRO A 82 -3.25 -13.08 19.80
N ALA A 83 -4.25 -13.86 20.16
CA ALA A 83 -4.23 -15.31 20.02
C ALA A 83 -4.18 -15.69 18.54
N LYS A 84 -3.45 -16.75 18.20
CA LYS A 84 -3.35 -17.27 16.84
C LYS A 84 -4.70 -17.87 16.41
N PRO A 85 -5.28 -17.47 15.26
CA PRO A 85 -6.55 -18.06 14.81
C PRO A 85 -6.36 -19.52 14.39
N ALA A 86 -7.36 -20.34 14.69
CA ALA A 86 -7.35 -21.76 14.34
C ALA A 86 -7.26 -21.95 12.80
N GLY A 87 -6.42 -22.89 12.36
CA GLY A 87 -6.27 -23.24 10.94
C GLY A 87 -5.43 -22.25 10.12
N VAL A 88 -4.88 -21.20 10.72
CA VAL A 88 -3.93 -20.27 10.05
C VAL A 88 -2.51 -20.59 10.53
N PRO A 89 -1.56 -20.94 9.63
CA PRO A 89 -0.22 -21.35 10.04
C PRO A 89 0.69 -20.21 10.49
N CYS A 90 0.36 -18.96 10.17
CA CYS A 90 1.15 -17.78 10.48
C CYS A 90 0.90 -17.20 11.87
N ALA A 91 1.72 -16.25 12.29
CA ALA A 91 1.56 -15.51 13.54
C ALA A 91 0.30 -14.63 13.52
N ALA A 92 -0.33 -14.45 14.69
CA ALA A 92 -1.54 -13.63 14.82
C ALA A 92 -1.33 -12.13 14.52
N THR A 93 -0.08 -11.67 14.55
CA THR A 93 0.29 -10.26 14.34
C THR A 93 0.44 -9.87 12.88
N VAL A 94 0.38 -10.85 11.94
CA VAL A 94 0.53 -10.55 10.52
C VAL A 94 -0.78 -10.05 9.91
N ARG A 95 -0.66 -9.31 8.79
CA ARG A 95 -1.81 -8.83 8.01
C ARG A 95 -2.15 -9.76 6.86
N ALA A 96 -1.16 -10.46 6.32
CA ALA A 96 -1.39 -11.50 5.32
C ALA A 96 -0.57 -12.74 5.65
N CYS A 97 -1.20 -13.90 5.51
CA CYS A 97 -0.59 -15.21 5.67
C CYS A 97 -0.61 -15.96 4.34
N ILE A 98 0.52 -16.58 3.98
CA ILE A 98 0.68 -17.41 2.80
C ILE A 98 1.11 -18.80 3.26
N ASP A 99 0.31 -19.82 2.99
CA ASP A 99 0.63 -21.23 3.16
C ASP A 99 1.00 -21.81 1.79
N LEU A 100 2.31 -21.94 1.56
CA LEU A 100 2.85 -22.44 0.32
C LEU A 100 2.69 -23.97 0.16
N ALA A 101 2.56 -24.70 1.28
CA ALA A 101 2.35 -26.14 1.27
C ALA A 101 0.95 -26.50 0.79
N HIS A 102 -0.05 -25.75 1.21
CA HIS A 102 -1.44 -26.02 0.90
C HIS A 102 -2.04 -25.07 -0.15
N ASN A 103 -1.21 -24.16 -0.75
CA ASN A 103 -1.63 -23.18 -1.74
C ASN A 103 -2.83 -22.34 -1.27
N LYS A 104 -2.71 -21.77 -0.06
CA LYS A 104 -3.74 -20.95 0.57
C LYS A 104 -3.19 -19.63 1.05
N ALA A 105 -4.05 -18.60 1.07
CA ALA A 105 -3.71 -17.33 1.69
C ALA A 105 -4.89 -16.75 2.47
N TRP A 106 -4.58 -15.92 3.46
CA TRP A 106 -5.53 -15.23 4.35
C TRP A 106 -5.14 -13.78 4.53
N LEU A 107 -6.13 -12.95 4.79
CA LEU A 107 -5.98 -11.64 5.41
C LEU A 107 -6.40 -11.72 6.87
N LEU A 108 -5.62 -11.12 7.76
CA LEU A 108 -5.88 -11.06 9.19
C LEU A 108 -5.96 -9.61 9.68
N ARG A 109 -6.70 -9.39 10.75
CA ARG A 109 -6.73 -8.12 11.48
C ARG A 109 -6.83 -8.39 12.97
N GLY A 110 -5.81 -7.94 13.73
CA GLY A 110 -5.80 -8.15 15.18
C GLY A 110 -5.87 -9.62 15.61
N GLY A 111 -5.28 -10.55 14.83
CA GLY A 111 -5.33 -11.98 15.11
C GLY A 111 -6.60 -12.69 14.66
N VAL A 112 -7.52 -11.99 13.99
CA VAL A 112 -8.77 -12.58 13.46
C VAL A 112 -8.67 -12.69 11.94
N VAL A 113 -9.21 -13.77 11.37
CA VAL A 113 -9.32 -13.92 9.91
C VAL A 113 -10.35 -12.94 9.38
N GLU A 114 -9.90 -12.00 8.56
CA GLU A 114 -10.73 -11.02 7.86
C GLU A 114 -11.23 -11.55 6.51
N TYR A 115 -10.41 -12.36 5.84
CA TYR A 115 -10.73 -12.94 4.54
C TYR A 115 -9.88 -14.19 4.26
N GLY A 116 -10.46 -15.19 3.68
CA GLY A 116 -9.79 -16.46 3.36
C GLY A 116 -10.29 -17.65 4.19
N PRO A 117 -9.73 -18.85 3.96
CA PRO A 117 -8.65 -19.13 3.00
C PRO A 117 -9.08 -18.94 1.55
N VAL A 118 -8.18 -18.39 0.74
CA VAL A 118 -8.36 -18.32 -0.71
C VAL A 118 -7.30 -19.17 -1.40
N PRO A 119 -7.62 -19.82 -2.55
CA PRO A 119 -6.65 -20.56 -3.33
C PRO A 119 -5.65 -19.60 -3.97
N ILE A 120 -4.41 -20.04 -4.06
CA ILE A 120 -3.31 -19.32 -4.70
C ILE A 120 -2.51 -20.26 -5.61
N THR A 121 -1.71 -19.68 -6.53
CA THR A 121 -0.51 -20.30 -7.02
C THR A 121 0.70 -19.48 -6.63
N SER A 122 1.86 -20.11 -6.56
CA SER A 122 3.11 -19.49 -6.14
C SER A 122 4.25 -19.79 -7.13
N GLY A 123 5.46 -19.42 -6.78
CA GLY A 123 6.63 -19.62 -7.62
C GLY A 123 6.93 -21.07 -7.94
N ARG A 124 7.17 -21.36 -9.24
CA ARG A 124 7.60 -22.69 -9.75
C ARG A 124 8.99 -23.08 -9.24
N SER A 125 9.40 -24.31 -9.52
CA SER A 125 10.77 -24.77 -9.29
C SER A 125 11.78 -23.84 -9.97
N GLY A 126 12.88 -23.51 -9.29
CA GLY A 126 13.84 -22.49 -9.71
C GLY A 126 13.45 -21.03 -9.41
N TYR A 127 12.17 -20.75 -9.17
CA TYR A 127 11.64 -19.42 -8.89
C TYR A 127 10.68 -19.43 -7.68
N ARG A 128 11.02 -20.20 -6.66
CA ARG A 128 10.13 -20.40 -5.52
C ARG A 128 9.89 -19.09 -4.77
N THR A 129 8.65 -18.90 -4.33
CA THR A 129 8.32 -17.83 -3.37
C THR A 129 9.13 -18.06 -2.08
N PRO A 130 9.89 -17.06 -1.61
CA PRO A 130 10.65 -17.18 -0.36
C PRO A 130 9.74 -17.37 0.85
N VAL A 131 10.18 -18.21 1.78
CA VAL A 131 9.57 -18.36 3.13
C VAL A 131 10.16 -17.29 4.03
N GLY A 132 9.34 -16.71 4.90
CA GLY A 132 9.78 -15.69 5.85
C GLY A 132 8.71 -14.68 6.20
N THR A 133 9.15 -13.64 6.89
CA THR A 133 8.29 -12.50 7.27
C THR A 133 8.78 -11.25 6.55
N PHE A 134 7.88 -10.62 5.86
CA PHE A 134 8.14 -9.48 4.98
C PHE A 134 7.21 -8.33 5.33
N ARG A 135 7.43 -7.18 4.68
CA ARG A 135 6.53 -6.04 4.77
C ARG A 135 6.07 -5.62 3.37
N VAL A 136 4.84 -5.13 3.28
CA VAL A 136 4.35 -4.51 2.04
C VAL A 136 5.21 -3.29 1.71
N LEU A 137 5.83 -3.31 0.53
CA LEU A 137 6.76 -2.29 0.03
C LEU A 137 6.03 -1.22 -0.78
N SER A 138 5.20 -1.66 -1.74
CA SER A 138 4.44 -0.80 -2.63
C SER A 138 3.17 -1.48 -3.12
N LYS A 139 2.27 -0.68 -3.71
CA LYS A 139 1.02 -1.16 -4.29
C LYS A 139 0.79 -0.46 -5.63
N GLU A 140 0.41 -1.23 -6.63
CA GLU A 140 0.10 -0.70 -7.96
C GLU A 140 -1.18 -1.36 -8.48
N ARG A 141 -2.16 -0.54 -8.83
CA ARG A 141 -3.45 -1.05 -9.34
C ARG A 141 -3.30 -1.65 -10.73
N VAL A 142 -2.45 -1.05 -11.54
CA VAL A 142 -2.08 -1.51 -12.88
C VAL A 142 -0.56 -1.54 -12.93
N HIS A 143 0.02 -2.74 -12.93
CA HIS A 143 1.46 -2.95 -13.04
C HIS A 143 1.75 -3.79 -14.28
N LEU A 144 2.80 -3.43 -15.00
CA LEU A 144 3.33 -4.20 -16.13
C LEU A 144 4.74 -4.67 -15.79
N SER A 145 4.95 -5.98 -15.77
CA SER A 145 6.23 -6.58 -15.41
C SER A 145 7.24 -6.43 -16.54
N ARG A 146 8.17 -5.50 -16.42
CA ARG A 146 9.24 -5.29 -17.42
C ARG A 146 10.15 -6.52 -17.60
N ALA A 147 10.30 -7.33 -16.56
CA ALA A 147 11.10 -8.56 -16.61
C ALA A 147 10.41 -9.69 -17.39
N PHE A 148 9.12 -9.58 -17.68
CA PHE A 148 8.30 -10.60 -18.33
C PHE A 148 7.45 -9.97 -19.45
N ASP A 149 8.10 -9.30 -20.38
CA ASP A 149 7.49 -8.74 -21.58
C ASP A 149 6.23 -7.90 -21.32
N ASN A 150 6.31 -7.05 -20.32
CA ASN A 150 5.21 -6.21 -19.85
C ASN A 150 3.93 -7.01 -19.50
N ALA A 151 4.08 -8.24 -19.02
CA ALA A 151 2.97 -9.04 -18.56
C ALA A 151 2.12 -8.28 -17.52
N PRO A 152 0.79 -8.22 -17.65
CA PRO A 152 -0.06 -7.48 -16.74
C PRO A 152 -0.13 -8.16 -15.37
N MET A 153 0.05 -7.37 -14.32
CA MET A 153 -0.07 -7.76 -12.92
C MET A 153 -1.08 -6.84 -12.20
N PRO A 154 -2.39 -7.01 -12.46
CA PRO A 154 -3.40 -6.13 -11.86
C PRO A 154 -3.48 -6.32 -10.34
N TYR A 155 -3.72 -5.22 -9.62
CA TYR A 155 -3.86 -5.19 -8.16
C TYR A 155 -2.63 -5.71 -7.42
N SER A 156 -1.44 -5.33 -7.87
CA SER A 156 -0.17 -5.74 -7.28
C SER A 156 0.04 -5.15 -5.89
N VAL A 157 0.41 -6.01 -4.93
CA VAL A 157 0.87 -5.65 -3.60
C VAL A 157 2.24 -6.30 -3.41
N PHE A 158 3.30 -5.53 -3.59
CA PHE A 158 4.68 -6.00 -3.49
C PHE A 158 5.10 -6.13 -2.03
N PHE A 159 5.65 -7.27 -1.64
CA PHE A 159 6.17 -7.55 -0.30
C PHE A 159 7.63 -8.01 -0.30
N ILE A 160 8.18 -8.33 -1.47
CA ILE A 160 9.60 -8.52 -1.75
C ILE A 160 9.88 -7.75 -3.06
N PRO A 161 11.09 -7.21 -3.31
CA PRO A 161 11.43 -6.64 -4.61
C PRO A 161 11.13 -7.64 -5.74
N GLY A 162 10.24 -7.26 -6.67
CA GLY A 162 9.82 -8.09 -7.80
C GLY A 162 8.79 -9.18 -7.48
N ILE A 163 8.38 -9.39 -6.22
CA ILE A 163 7.39 -10.40 -5.84
C ILE A 163 6.18 -9.72 -5.18
N ALA A 164 5.00 -10.02 -5.69
CA ALA A 164 3.74 -9.42 -5.26
C ALA A 164 2.61 -10.43 -5.16
N PHE A 165 1.59 -10.09 -4.37
CA PHE A 165 0.25 -10.61 -4.64
C PHE A 165 -0.31 -9.86 -5.86
N HIS A 166 -0.93 -10.54 -6.79
CA HIS A 166 -1.66 -9.91 -7.89
C HIS A 166 -2.68 -10.87 -8.51
N GLN A 167 -3.58 -10.34 -9.34
CA GLN A 167 -4.45 -11.22 -10.13
C GLN A 167 -3.60 -12.02 -11.10
N GLY A 168 -3.81 -13.34 -11.13
CA GLY A 168 -3.11 -14.25 -12.03
C GLY A 168 -3.80 -15.61 -12.13
N SER A 169 -3.18 -16.52 -12.86
CA SER A 169 -3.69 -17.87 -13.03
C SER A 169 -3.60 -18.67 -11.73
N LEU A 170 -4.65 -19.40 -11.40
CA LEU A 170 -4.66 -20.35 -10.29
C LEU A 170 -4.27 -21.78 -10.71
N SER A 171 -3.98 -22.00 -12.00
CA SER A 171 -3.53 -23.28 -12.55
C SER A 171 -2.10 -23.24 -13.08
N VAL A 172 -1.52 -22.05 -13.25
CA VAL A 172 -0.14 -21.87 -13.74
C VAL A 172 0.68 -21.17 -12.66
N THR A 173 1.80 -21.79 -12.28
CA THR A 173 2.74 -21.26 -11.30
C THR A 173 3.49 -20.04 -11.83
N SER A 174 3.96 -19.18 -10.93
CA SER A 174 4.62 -17.91 -11.21
C SER A 174 6.14 -18.00 -11.22
N HIS A 175 6.79 -16.84 -11.32
CA HIS A 175 8.23 -16.63 -11.06
C HIS A 175 8.48 -16.08 -9.64
N GLY A 176 7.67 -16.48 -8.67
CA GLY A 176 7.78 -16.07 -7.27
C GLY A 176 6.57 -15.29 -6.75
N CYS A 177 5.79 -14.65 -7.59
CA CYS A 177 4.57 -13.95 -7.20
C CYS A 177 3.49 -14.90 -6.67
N ILE A 178 2.58 -14.36 -5.89
CA ILE A 178 1.37 -15.05 -5.43
C ILE A 178 0.22 -14.64 -6.33
N HIS A 179 -0.22 -15.57 -7.18
CA HIS A 179 -1.41 -15.37 -8.01
C HIS A 179 -2.67 -15.56 -7.18
N LEU A 180 -3.62 -14.69 -7.42
CA LEU A 180 -4.93 -14.68 -6.80
C LEU A 180 -6.01 -14.62 -7.89
N SER A 181 -7.22 -15.07 -7.59
CA SER A 181 -8.38 -14.73 -8.40
C SER A 181 -8.57 -13.21 -8.42
N LYS A 182 -9.28 -12.67 -9.43
CA LYS A 182 -9.56 -11.24 -9.52
C LYS A 182 -10.22 -10.70 -8.25
N ALA A 183 -11.21 -11.40 -7.70
CA ALA A 183 -11.91 -10.97 -6.49
C ALA A 183 -10.96 -10.94 -5.27
N ALA A 184 -10.13 -11.97 -5.10
CA ALA A 184 -9.15 -12.03 -4.02
C ALA A 184 -8.07 -10.96 -4.18
N ALA A 185 -7.56 -10.72 -5.39
CA ALA A 185 -6.56 -9.68 -5.65
C ALA A 185 -7.09 -8.28 -5.30
N ILE A 186 -8.32 -7.96 -5.67
CA ILE A 186 -8.98 -6.69 -5.28
C ILE A 186 -9.08 -6.59 -3.77
N ARG A 187 -9.45 -7.68 -3.07
CA ARG A 187 -9.59 -7.71 -1.63
C ARG A 187 -8.25 -7.52 -0.92
N PHE A 188 -7.21 -8.23 -1.33
CA PHE A 188 -5.83 -8.07 -0.82
C PHE A 188 -5.30 -6.66 -1.08
N TYR A 189 -5.51 -6.15 -2.30
CA TYR A 189 -5.12 -4.79 -2.64
C TYR A 189 -5.84 -3.74 -1.78
N GLY A 190 -7.13 -3.89 -1.51
CA GLY A 190 -7.91 -2.97 -0.67
C GLY A 190 -7.54 -3.04 0.82
N SER A 191 -7.23 -4.22 1.34
CA SER A 191 -7.02 -4.46 2.78
C SER A 191 -5.59 -4.21 3.26
N LEU A 192 -4.59 -4.41 2.40
CA LEU A 192 -3.17 -4.25 2.76
C LEU A 192 -2.69 -2.83 2.52
N ALA A 193 -1.89 -2.31 3.45
CA ALA A 193 -1.21 -1.02 3.38
C ALA A 193 0.32 -1.22 3.34
N ARG A 194 1.07 -0.19 2.91
CA ARG A 194 2.54 -0.21 3.01
C ARG A 194 2.97 -0.37 4.46
N GLY A 195 3.96 -1.22 4.70
CA GLY A 195 4.46 -1.55 6.03
C GLY A 195 3.73 -2.73 6.70
N ASP A 196 2.54 -3.12 6.23
CA ASP A 196 1.83 -4.30 6.74
C ASP A 196 2.69 -5.56 6.66
N VAL A 197 2.58 -6.41 7.69
CA VAL A 197 3.38 -7.63 7.78
C VAL A 197 2.75 -8.75 6.98
N VAL A 198 3.53 -9.38 6.12
CA VAL A 198 3.20 -10.56 5.32
C VAL A 198 4.10 -11.70 5.77
N GLN A 199 3.54 -12.87 6.03
CA GLN A 199 4.30 -14.07 6.37
C GLN A 199 3.99 -15.19 5.38
N ALA A 200 5.06 -15.81 4.85
CA ALA A 200 4.97 -17.00 4.02
C ALA A 200 5.58 -18.18 4.77
N VAL A 201 4.85 -19.29 4.83
CA VAL A 201 5.24 -20.54 5.50
C VAL A 201 5.06 -21.75 4.59
N ARG A 202 5.63 -22.88 5.01
CA ARG A 202 5.44 -24.22 4.40
C ARG A 202 5.08 -25.23 5.45
#